data_364995e34edbb853f427b8cb99f4494d
#
_entry.id   364995e34edbb853f427b8cb99f4494d
#
_cell.length_a   1.000
_cell.length_b   1.000
_cell.length_c   1.000
_cell.angle_alpha   90.00
_cell.angle_beta   90.00
_cell.angle_gamma   90.00
#
_symmetry.space_group_name_H-M   'P 1'
#
loop_
_entity.id
_entity.type
_entity.pdbx_description
1 polymer ?
#
loop_
_entity_poly.entity_id
_entity_poly.type
_entity_poly.pdbx_seq_one_letter_code
_entity_poly.pdbx_strand_id
1 'polypeptide(L)'
;MVDITIPFTPSIVQRTCKTKEGGELMAANLFPKVLLFGDSLTQFSFCEGGWGARVADYFQRKCDVVNRGFCGYTSAFNKLILPKILKCDNNPKGSIVAVTVLLGSNDSVLESVDSRGLTVEQYIENINNIVLQFINDGIPASQVVLLTPPAVSIEMYTKYCKEMGRNMSLCAERVKLFAEKCTALGKKLGVDVVDLHSLFHSQLSWETFLCDGLHLSKEGNHFVGEQLIKVLEPKLSHLPLVFPDWKDVDTKNPENSLSEL
;
A
#
# COMPACT_ATOMS: atom_id res chain seq x y z
N MET A 1 -0.28 -15.02 -47.05
CA MET A 1 -1.08 -15.10 -45.83
C MET A 1 -1.01 -16.55 -45.36
N VAL A 2 -0.18 -16.80 -44.35
CA VAL A 2 -0.04 -18.13 -43.75
C VAL A 2 -0.65 -18.00 -42.35
N ASP A 3 -1.76 -18.69 -42.17
CA ASP A 3 -2.55 -18.72 -40.93
C ASP A 3 -1.86 -19.71 -39.97
N ILE A 4 -1.28 -19.20 -38.87
CA ILE A 4 -0.69 -20.03 -37.81
C ILE A 4 -1.62 -20.02 -36.64
N THR A 5 -2.59 -20.92 -36.62
CA THR A 5 -3.39 -21.25 -35.42
C THR A 5 -2.60 -22.22 -34.56
N ILE A 6 -2.10 -21.75 -33.42
CA ILE A 6 -1.53 -22.58 -32.35
C ILE A 6 -2.66 -23.01 -31.39
N PRO A 7 -2.93 -24.32 -31.22
CA PRO A 7 -3.93 -24.76 -30.26
C PRO A 7 -3.36 -24.68 -28.84
N PHE A 8 -3.99 -23.84 -28.02
CA PHE A 8 -3.71 -23.72 -26.59
C PHE A 8 -4.47 -24.81 -25.82
N THR A 9 -3.81 -25.84 -25.37
CA THR A 9 -4.34 -26.84 -24.44
C THR A 9 -3.83 -26.48 -23.03
N PRO A 10 -4.68 -26.15 -22.06
CA PRO A 10 -4.23 -25.95 -20.67
C PRO A 10 -4.11 -27.32 -19.98
N SER A 11 -2.92 -27.88 -19.91
CA SER A 11 -2.63 -28.97 -18.98
C SER A 11 -2.17 -28.36 -17.65
N ILE A 12 -3.09 -28.30 -16.67
CA ILE A 12 -2.76 -28.01 -15.28
C ILE A 12 -2.03 -29.24 -14.74
N VAL A 13 -0.70 -29.17 -14.71
CA VAL A 13 0.11 -30.14 -13.96
C VAL A 13 0.29 -29.58 -12.55
N GLN A 14 -0.55 -30.06 -11.62
CA GLN A 14 -0.27 -29.92 -10.20
C GLN A 14 0.95 -30.78 -9.86
N ARG A 15 2.10 -30.18 -9.71
CA ARG A 15 3.27 -30.84 -9.13
C ARG A 15 3.20 -30.69 -7.61
N THR A 16 2.78 -31.76 -6.92
CA THR A 16 2.95 -31.93 -5.48
C THR A 16 4.39 -32.37 -5.23
N CYS A 17 5.18 -31.53 -4.60
CA CYS A 17 6.48 -31.92 -4.06
C CYS A 17 6.27 -32.67 -2.74
N LYS A 18 6.56 -33.98 -2.71
CA LYS A 18 6.51 -34.81 -1.50
C LYS A 18 7.88 -34.79 -0.82
N THR A 19 8.00 -34.07 0.30
CA THR A 19 9.13 -34.30 1.22
C THR A 19 8.77 -35.45 2.19
N LYS A 20 9.74 -36.32 2.45
CA LYS A 20 9.64 -37.39 3.44
C LYS A 20 9.69 -36.74 4.84
N GLU A 21 8.55 -36.70 5.47
CA GLU A 21 8.19 -36.53 6.88
C GLU A 21 6.99 -35.61 6.99
N GLY A 22 5.89 -36.14 7.47
CA GLY A 22 4.51 -35.67 7.41
C GLY A 22 4.23 -34.25 7.90
N GLY A 23 4.50 -33.27 7.06
CA GLY A 23 3.96 -31.93 7.11
C GLY A 23 3.66 -31.51 5.68
N GLU A 24 2.39 -31.18 5.37
CA GLU A 24 2.09 -30.45 4.14
C GLU A 24 2.87 -29.14 4.18
N LEU A 25 4.01 -29.10 3.47
CA LEU A 25 4.64 -27.83 3.14
C LEU A 25 3.65 -27.09 2.25
N MET A 26 2.94 -26.12 2.81
CA MET A 26 2.20 -25.14 2.03
C MET A 26 3.18 -24.61 1.00
N ALA A 27 2.79 -24.65 -0.28
CA ALA A 27 3.60 -24.14 -1.38
C ALA A 27 4.08 -22.74 -0.98
N ALA A 28 5.39 -22.62 -0.69
CA ALA A 28 5.96 -21.35 -0.30
C ALA A 28 5.64 -20.35 -1.42
N ASN A 29 5.02 -19.23 -1.09
CA ASN A 29 4.81 -18.17 -2.05
C ASN A 29 6.18 -17.70 -2.49
N LEU A 30 6.54 -18.01 -3.70
CA LEU A 30 7.83 -17.62 -4.28
C LEU A 30 8.03 -16.10 -4.19
N PHE A 31 6.96 -15.35 -4.42
CA PHE A 31 6.94 -13.88 -4.30
C PHE A 31 5.94 -13.45 -3.23
N PRO A 32 6.39 -13.22 -1.98
CA PRO A 32 5.55 -12.60 -0.97
C PRO A 32 5.13 -11.20 -1.40
N LYS A 33 4.05 -10.67 -0.82
CA LYS A 33 3.44 -9.42 -1.27
C LYS A 33 3.44 -8.35 -0.19
N VAL A 34 3.77 -7.12 -0.58
CA VAL A 34 3.44 -5.91 0.17
C VAL A 34 2.17 -5.31 -0.44
N LEU A 35 1.12 -5.18 0.35
CA LEU A 35 -0.16 -4.63 -0.09
C LEU A 35 -0.24 -3.14 0.25
N LEU A 36 -0.39 -2.29 -0.77
CA LEU A 36 -0.63 -0.87 -0.60
C LEU A 36 -2.14 -0.62 -0.68
N PHE A 37 -2.79 -0.36 0.45
CA PHE A 37 -4.24 -0.17 0.56
C PHE A 37 -4.57 1.28 0.88
N GLY A 38 -5.50 1.91 0.13
CA GLY A 38 -5.81 3.31 0.36
C GLY A 38 -6.72 3.96 -0.67
N ASP A 39 -6.62 5.28 -0.76
CA ASP A 39 -7.39 6.14 -1.66
C ASP A 39 -6.61 6.56 -2.93
N SER A 40 -6.84 7.79 -3.45
CA SER A 40 -6.14 8.32 -4.63
C SER A 40 -4.63 8.44 -4.41
N LEU A 41 -4.18 8.78 -3.20
CA LEU A 41 -2.75 8.89 -2.89
C LEU A 41 -2.04 7.54 -3.05
N THR A 42 -2.77 6.45 -2.82
CA THR A 42 -2.29 5.09 -3.07
C THR A 42 -2.52 4.68 -4.52
N GLN A 43 -3.69 4.96 -5.11
CA GLN A 43 -3.98 4.60 -6.50
C GLN A 43 -2.92 5.15 -7.46
N PHE A 44 -2.54 6.41 -7.29
CA PHE A 44 -1.56 7.08 -8.14
C PHE A 44 -0.10 6.82 -7.75
N SER A 45 0.14 6.00 -6.73
CA SER A 45 1.50 5.69 -6.25
C SER A 45 2.37 4.94 -7.27
N PHE A 46 1.79 4.40 -8.34
CA PHE A 46 2.52 3.75 -9.44
C PHE A 46 2.61 4.61 -10.72
N CYS A 47 2.14 5.85 -10.70
CA CYS A 47 2.44 6.81 -11.75
C CYS A 47 3.95 7.09 -11.82
N GLU A 48 4.41 7.73 -12.89
CA GLU A 48 5.84 8.08 -13.05
C GLU A 48 6.35 8.85 -11.82
N GLY A 49 7.38 8.32 -11.18
CA GLY A 49 7.96 8.87 -9.95
C GLY A 49 7.11 8.63 -8.70
N GLY A 50 6.07 7.81 -8.76
CA GLY A 50 5.17 7.51 -7.64
C GLY A 50 5.87 6.74 -6.51
N TRP A 51 5.40 6.95 -5.27
CA TRP A 51 6.00 6.35 -4.08
C TRP A 51 5.87 4.82 -4.02
N GLY A 52 4.79 4.26 -4.55
CA GLY A 52 4.61 2.80 -4.63
C GLY A 52 5.56 2.15 -5.63
N ALA A 53 5.79 2.81 -6.78
CA ALA A 53 6.79 2.35 -7.75
C ALA A 53 8.21 2.37 -7.16
N ARG A 54 8.53 3.41 -6.35
CA ARG A 54 9.82 3.48 -5.63
C ARG A 54 9.97 2.37 -4.60
N VAL A 55 8.92 2.04 -3.85
CA VAL A 55 8.93 0.91 -2.92
C VAL A 55 9.12 -0.41 -3.67
N ALA A 56 8.43 -0.59 -4.80
CA ALA A 56 8.57 -1.79 -5.64
C ALA A 56 10.00 -1.94 -6.20
N ASP A 57 10.62 -0.84 -6.65
CA ASP A 57 12.01 -0.82 -7.10
C ASP A 57 12.99 -1.20 -5.99
N TYR A 58 12.78 -0.68 -4.77
CA TYR A 58 13.66 -0.98 -3.62
C TYR A 58 13.61 -2.46 -3.20
N PHE A 59 12.42 -3.07 -3.23
CA PHE A 59 12.22 -4.47 -2.83
C PHE A 59 12.16 -5.45 -4.01
N GLN A 60 12.62 -5.04 -5.19
CA GLN A 60 12.65 -5.90 -6.37
C GLN A 60 13.35 -7.23 -6.05
N ARG A 61 12.82 -8.33 -6.59
CA ARG A 61 13.30 -9.70 -6.36
C ARG A 61 13.19 -10.22 -4.92
N LYS A 62 12.64 -9.43 -3.98
CA LYS A 62 12.33 -9.88 -2.61
C LYS A 62 10.83 -10.12 -2.43
N CYS A 63 10.00 -9.24 -2.97
CA CYS A 63 8.55 -9.33 -2.89
C CYS A 63 7.88 -8.52 -3.99
N ASP A 64 6.62 -8.87 -4.28
CA ASP A 64 5.76 -8.05 -5.12
C ASP A 64 5.16 -6.90 -4.31
N VAL A 65 5.00 -5.74 -4.93
CA VAL A 65 4.26 -4.62 -4.35
C VAL A 65 2.95 -4.44 -5.12
N VAL A 66 1.84 -4.62 -4.41
CA VAL A 66 0.51 -4.68 -5.03
C VAL A 66 -0.30 -3.44 -4.63
N ASN A 67 -0.70 -2.66 -5.63
CA ASN A 67 -1.51 -1.46 -5.42
C ASN A 67 -3.01 -1.82 -5.31
N ARG A 68 -3.64 -1.38 -4.22
CA ARG A 68 -5.08 -1.42 -3.96
C ARG A 68 -5.56 -0.05 -3.46
N GLY A 69 -5.23 0.99 -4.21
CA GLY A 69 -5.73 2.34 -4.03
C GLY A 69 -7.00 2.59 -4.84
N PHE A 70 -7.94 3.34 -4.26
CA PHE A 70 -9.23 3.67 -4.88
C PHE A 70 -9.51 5.16 -4.76
N CYS A 71 -9.35 5.89 -5.85
CA CYS A 71 -9.52 7.34 -5.90
C CYS A 71 -10.88 7.77 -5.38
N GLY A 72 -10.90 8.75 -4.47
CA GLY A 72 -12.12 9.29 -3.89
C GLY A 72 -12.75 8.44 -2.78
N TYR A 73 -12.20 7.26 -2.48
CA TYR A 73 -12.76 6.39 -1.43
C TYR A 73 -12.40 6.88 -0.04
N THR A 74 -13.37 6.76 0.87
CA THR A 74 -13.22 6.98 2.30
C THR A 74 -12.85 5.68 3.02
N SER A 75 -12.51 5.79 4.30
CA SER A 75 -12.33 4.61 5.17
C SER A 75 -13.59 3.74 5.23
N ALA A 76 -14.78 4.34 5.18
CA ALA A 76 -16.06 3.62 5.17
C ALA A 76 -16.20 2.74 3.91
N PHE A 77 -15.87 3.27 2.73
CA PHE A 77 -15.94 2.52 1.48
C PHE A 77 -14.88 1.41 1.44
N ASN A 78 -13.65 1.74 1.84
CA ASN A 78 -12.55 0.80 1.87
C ASN A 78 -12.79 -0.37 2.85
N LYS A 79 -13.40 -0.11 4.01
CA LYS A 79 -13.82 -1.16 4.96
C LYS A 79 -14.78 -2.18 4.31
N LEU A 80 -15.69 -1.72 3.45
CA LEU A 80 -16.68 -2.60 2.78
C LEU A 80 -16.08 -3.45 1.66
N ILE A 81 -15.05 -2.96 0.96
CA ILE A 81 -14.43 -3.68 -0.16
C ILE A 81 -13.29 -4.60 0.28
N LEU A 82 -12.66 -4.34 1.43
CA LEU A 82 -11.51 -5.11 1.92
C LEU A 82 -11.75 -6.63 1.96
N PRO A 83 -12.90 -7.16 2.47
CA PRO A 83 -13.15 -8.59 2.47
C PRO A 83 -13.15 -9.20 1.06
N LYS A 84 -13.60 -8.44 0.06
CA LYS A 84 -13.62 -8.89 -1.33
C LYS A 84 -12.21 -8.90 -1.91
N ILE A 85 -11.40 -7.88 -1.63
CA ILE A 85 -10.00 -7.81 -2.06
C ILE A 85 -9.21 -9.00 -1.53
N LEU A 86 -9.30 -9.28 -0.23
CA LEU A 86 -8.58 -10.39 0.41
C LEU A 86 -8.97 -11.75 -0.20
N LYS A 87 -10.24 -11.92 -0.60
CA LYS A 87 -10.72 -13.14 -1.27
C LYS A 87 -10.32 -13.21 -2.75
N CYS A 88 -10.44 -12.09 -3.49
CA CYS A 88 -10.20 -12.07 -4.93
C CYS A 88 -8.73 -12.23 -5.30
N ASP A 89 -7.84 -11.72 -4.47
CA ASP A 89 -6.39 -11.80 -4.73
C ASP A 89 -5.84 -13.22 -4.53
N ASN A 90 -6.70 -14.16 -4.12
CA ASN A 90 -6.38 -15.56 -3.91
C ASN A 90 -5.05 -15.73 -3.14
N ASN A 91 -4.89 -14.91 -2.09
CA ASN A 91 -3.66 -14.86 -1.32
C ASN A 91 -3.59 -16.08 -0.39
N PRO A 92 -2.66 -17.01 -0.59
CA PRO A 92 -2.41 -18.04 0.39
C PRO A 92 -2.07 -17.39 1.75
N LYS A 93 -2.46 -18.05 2.83
CA LYS A 93 -2.15 -17.55 4.18
C LYS A 93 -0.64 -17.34 4.32
N GLY A 94 -0.22 -16.17 4.79
CA GLY A 94 1.20 -15.79 4.89
C GLY A 94 1.83 -15.23 3.61
N SER A 95 1.09 -15.09 2.50
CA SER A 95 1.62 -14.48 1.28
C SER A 95 1.78 -12.97 1.37
N ILE A 96 0.97 -12.30 2.20
CA ILE A 96 1.10 -10.87 2.46
C ILE A 96 2.04 -10.69 3.65
N VAL A 97 3.20 -10.09 3.40
CA VAL A 97 4.27 -9.90 4.39
C VAL A 97 4.29 -8.50 4.98
N ALA A 98 3.61 -7.55 4.38
CA ALA A 98 3.33 -6.24 4.95
C ALA A 98 2.12 -5.59 4.27
N VAL A 99 1.42 -4.73 5.01
CA VAL A 99 0.30 -3.91 4.51
C VAL A 99 0.53 -2.47 4.90
N THR A 100 0.29 -1.56 3.96
CA THR A 100 0.19 -0.12 4.25
C THR A 100 -1.26 0.32 4.13
N VAL A 101 -1.73 1.19 5.02
CA VAL A 101 -3.08 1.77 4.97
C VAL A 101 -2.95 3.29 4.98
N LEU A 102 -3.27 3.93 3.85
CA LEU A 102 -3.26 5.38 3.69
C LEU A 102 -4.67 5.86 3.34
N LEU A 103 -5.39 6.34 4.34
CA LEU A 103 -6.77 6.81 4.25
C LEU A 103 -6.98 8.01 5.20
N GLY A 104 -8.01 8.81 4.92
CA GLY A 104 -8.40 9.91 5.78
C GLY A 104 -8.50 11.25 5.06
N SER A 105 -7.87 11.41 3.91
CA SER A 105 -7.96 12.65 3.12
C SER A 105 -9.39 12.92 2.64
N ASN A 106 -10.10 11.89 2.14
CA ASN A 106 -11.50 12.01 1.74
C ASN A 106 -12.45 12.04 2.93
N ASP A 107 -12.11 11.35 4.02
CA ASP A 107 -12.90 11.33 5.26
C ASP A 107 -12.90 12.68 5.96
N SER A 108 -11.80 13.43 5.86
CA SER A 108 -11.62 14.72 6.53
C SER A 108 -12.27 15.92 5.83
N VAL A 109 -12.93 15.74 4.68
CA VAL A 109 -13.66 16.84 4.02
C VAL A 109 -14.85 17.29 4.87
N LEU A 110 -15.30 18.53 4.67
CA LEU A 110 -16.43 19.10 5.38
C LEU A 110 -17.75 18.45 4.90
N GLU A 111 -18.44 17.77 5.79
CA GLU A 111 -19.72 17.08 5.49
C GLU A 111 -20.78 18.00 4.90
N SER A 112 -20.78 19.28 5.29
CA SER A 112 -21.69 20.30 4.76
C SER A 112 -21.45 20.64 3.29
N VAL A 113 -20.29 20.27 2.74
CA VAL A 113 -19.87 20.58 1.36
C VAL A 113 -19.75 19.32 0.52
N ASP A 114 -19.28 18.23 1.12
CA ASP A 114 -19.03 16.96 0.44
C ASP A 114 -19.55 15.81 1.32
N SER A 115 -20.51 15.06 0.81
CA SER A 115 -21.15 13.94 1.54
C SER A 115 -20.23 12.78 1.90
N ARG A 116 -18.96 12.79 1.43
CA ARG A 116 -17.94 11.82 1.82
C ARG A 116 -17.35 12.10 3.21
N GLY A 117 -17.50 13.33 3.70
CA GLY A 117 -17.03 13.71 5.02
C GLY A 117 -17.56 12.79 6.11
N LEU A 118 -16.68 12.40 7.04
CA LEU A 118 -17.03 11.58 8.19
C LEU A 118 -16.67 12.31 9.50
N THR A 119 -17.33 11.97 10.58
CA THR A 119 -16.82 12.40 11.90
C THR A 119 -15.49 11.71 12.18
N VAL A 120 -14.67 12.29 13.04
CA VAL A 120 -13.39 11.69 13.40
C VAL A 120 -13.57 10.33 14.11
N GLU A 121 -14.67 10.17 14.86
CA GLU A 121 -15.01 8.93 15.54
C GLU A 121 -15.33 7.83 14.53
N GLN A 122 -16.14 8.13 13.50
CA GLN A 122 -16.44 7.19 12.41
C GLN A 122 -15.18 6.78 11.64
N TYR A 123 -14.31 7.74 11.32
CA TYR A 123 -13.04 7.47 10.66
C TYR A 123 -12.18 6.51 11.49
N ILE A 124 -11.98 6.80 12.79
CA ILE A 124 -11.15 5.99 13.68
C ILE A 124 -11.75 4.60 13.87
N GLU A 125 -13.07 4.46 13.98
CA GLU A 125 -13.74 3.16 14.02
C GLU A 125 -13.50 2.38 12.73
N ASN A 126 -13.58 3.02 11.56
CA ASN A 126 -13.34 2.38 10.28
C ASN A 126 -11.89 1.91 10.14
N ILE A 127 -10.89 2.76 10.48
CA ILE A 127 -9.47 2.38 10.43
C ILE A 127 -9.19 1.23 11.39
N ASN A 128 -9.74 1.28 12.62
CA ASN A 128 -9.63 0.17 13.57
C ASN A 128 -10.15 -1.15 12.97
N ASN A 129 -11.34 -1.11 12.35
CA ASN A 129 -11.94 -2.29 11.75
C ASN A 129 -11.13 -2.81 10.55
N ILE A 130 -10.56 -1.92 9.72
CA ILE A 130 -9.67 -2.29 8.60
C ILE A 130 -8.41 -3.00 9.12
N VAL A 131 -7.76 -2.44 10.15
CA VAL A 131 -6.55 -3.03 10.74
C VAL A 131 -6.87 -4.40 11.37
N LEU A 132 -7.93 -4.48 12.15
CA LEU A 132 -8.35 -5.74 12.77
C LEU A 132 -8.72 -6.79 11.73
N GLN A 133 -9.27 -6.40 10.58
CA GLN A 133 -9.58 -7.33 9.51
C GLN A 133 -8.31 -7.90 8.87
N PHE A 134 -7.27 -7.11 8.64
CA PHE A 134 -5.97 -7.60 8.19
C PHE A 134 -5.36 -8.58 9.21
N ILE A 135 -5.42 -8.24 10.50
CA ILE A 135 -4.92 -9.11 11.58
C ILE A 135 -5.70 -10.44 11.62
N ASN A 136 -7.02 -10.40 11.50
CA ASN A 136 -7.87 -11.60 11.49
C ASN A 136 -7.66 -12.45 10.24
N ASP A 137 -7.20 -11.87 9.14
CA ASP A 137 -6.80 -12.59 7.92
C ASP A 137 -5.41 -13.23 8.02
N GLY A 138 -4.74 -13.04 9.16
CA GLY A 138 -3.47 -13.66 9.50
C GLY A 138 -2.23 -12.80 9.27
N ILE A 139 -2.40 -11.49 9.02
CA ILE A 139 -1.28 -10.54 8.92
C ILE A 139 -0.96 -10.02 10.32
N PRO A 140 0.23 -10.27 10.88
CA PRO A 140 0.59 -9.78 12.21
C PRO A 140 0.51 -8.25 12.32
N ALA A 141 0.12 -7.73 13.47
CA ALA A 141 0.08 -6.29 13.73
C ALA A 141 1.41 -5.59 13.41
N SER A 142 2.54 -6.26 13.69
CA SER A 142 3.89 -5.78 13.35
C SER A 142 4.16 -5.63 11.86
N GLN A 143 3.32 -6.18 10.99
CA GLN A 143 3.41 -6.10 9.53
C GLN A 143 2.39 -5.09 8.94
N VAL A 144 1.57 -4.46 9.78
CA VAL A 144 0.65 -3.39 9.36
C VAL A 144 1.28 -2.03 9.64
N VAL A 145 1.26 -1.15 8.62
CA VAL A 145 1.76 0.22 8.71
C VAL A 145 0.63 1.18 8.37
N LEU A 146 0.23 2.01 9.31
CA LEU A 146 -0.68 3.12 9.06
C LEU A 146 0.10 4.33 8.55
N LEU A 147 -0.41 4.98 7.51
CA LEU A 147 0.05 6.29 7.09
C LEU A 147 -1.07 7.29 7.40
N THR A 148 -0.74 8.37 8.10
CA THR A 148 -1.72 9.44 8.33
C THR A 148 -2.05 10.17 7.04
N PRO A 149 -3.25 10.78 6.89
CA PRO A 149 -3.46 11.73 5.81
C PRO A 149 -2.38 12.81 5.88
N PRO A 150 -1.72 13.15 4.74
CA PRO A 150 -0.68 14.18 4.72
C PRO A 150 -1.25 15.57 4.97
N ALA A 151 -0.39 16.54 5.27
CA ALA A 151 -0.79 17.95 5.33
C ALA A 151 -1.32 18.42 3.97
N VAL A 152 -2.25 19.37 3.99
CA VAL A 152 -2.90 19.94 2.80
C VAL A 152 -2.65 21.45 2.72
N SER A 153 -2.46 21.96 1.51
CA SER A 153 -2.36 23.40 1.28
C SER A 153 -3.71 23.96 0.87
N ILE A 154 -4.34 24.68 1.79
CA ILE A 154 -5.66 25.29 1.56
C ILE A 154 -5.61 26.30 0.42
N GLU A 155 -4.54 27.06 0.31
CA GLU A 155 -4.35 28.03 -0.77
C GLU A 155 -4.32 27.35 -2.14
N MET A 156 -3.46 26.34 -2.32
CA MET A 156 -3.34 25.61 -3.58
C MET A 156 -4.65 24.89 -3.93
N TYR A 157 -5.27 24.24 -2.92
CA TYR A 157 -6.50 23.50 -3.15
C TYR A 157 -7.68 24.40 -3.46
N THR A 158 -7.75 25.60 -2.87
CA THR A 158 -8.77 26.61 -3.21
C THR A 158 -8.62 27.06 -4.67
N LYS A 159 -7.40 27.29 -5.13
CA LYS A 159 -7.12 27.63 -6.54
C LYS A 159 -7.55 26.50 -7.46
N TYR A 160 -7.16 25.27 -7.16
CA TYR A 160 -7.55 24.07 -7.91
C TYR A 160 -9.06 23.91 -7.97
N CYS A 161 -9.77 24.02 -6.84
CA CYS A 161 -11.23 23.92 -6.81
C CYS A 161 -11.89 24.98 -7.71
N LYS A 162 -11.41 26.23 -7.68
CA LYS A 162 -11.90 27.30 -8.54
C LYS A 162 -11.71 27.01 -10.02
N GLU A 163 -10.54 26.49 -10.40
CA GLU A 163 -10.24 26.13 -11.79
C GLU A 163 -11.12 24.96 -12.28
N MET A 164 -11.42 24.02 -11.38
CA MET A 164 -12.21 22.82 -11.68
C MET A 164 -13.72 23.01 -11.47
N GLY A 165 -14.19 24.19 -11.07
CA GLY A 165 -15.60 24.44 -10.78
C GLY A 165 -16.15 23.62 -9.59
N ARG A 166 -15.29 23.31 -8.60
CA ARG A 166 -15.64 22.52 -7.42
C ARG A 166 -15.75 23.39 -6.17
N ASN A 167 -16.55 22.94 -5.21
CA ASN A 167 -16.60 23.59 -3.91
C ASN A 167 -15.37 23.21 -3.07
N MET A 168 -14.87 24.17 -2.30
CA MET A 168 -13.80 23.95 -1.34
C MET A 168 -14.33 23.16 -0.14
N SER A 169 -13.82 21.94 0.06
CA SER A 169 -14.29 21.02 1.11
C SER A 169 -13.21 20.66 2.13
N LEU A 170 -11.94 21.04 1.92
CA LEU A 170 -10.86 20.75 2.85
C LEU A 170 -10.77 21.78 3.98
N CYS A 171 -10.34 21.32 5.15
CA CYS A 171 -10.01 22.13 6.32
C CYS A 171 -8.74 21.58 6.96
N ALA A 172 -7.69 22.39 7.03
CA ALA A 172 -6.37 21.95 7.49
C ALA A 172 -6.41 21.45 8.94
N GLU A 173 -7.16 22.12 9.82
CA GLU A 173 -7.32 21.73 11.22
C GLU A 173 -8.01 20.36 11.34
N ARG A 174 -8.95 20.09 10.44
CA ARG A 174 -9.66 18.83 10.41
C ARG A 174 -8.75 17.69 9.92
N VAL A 175 -7.96 17.90 8.87
CA VAL A 175 -6.94 16.95 8.40
C VAL A 175 -5.94 16.65 9.51
N LYS A 176 -5.46 17.68 10.21
CA LYS A 176 -4.57 17.55 11.36
C LYS A 176 -5.19 16.66 12.46
N LEU A 177 -6.44 16.93 12.84
CA LEU A 177 -7.14 16.14 13.85
C LEU A 177 -7.24 14.65 13.44
N PHE A 178 -7.55 14.37 12.18
CA PHE A 178 -7.62 12.99 11.66
C PHE A 178 -6.25 12.31 11.73
N ALA A 179 -5.18 13.01 11.36
CA ALA A 179 -3.81 12.50 11.45
C ALA A 179 -3.39 12.19 12.89
N GLU A 180 -3.65 13.10 13.83
CA GLU A 180 -3.35 12.91 15.27
C GLU A 180 -4.10 11.70 15.84
N LYS A 181 -5.39 11.54 15.51
CA LYS A 181 -6.20 10.42 15.98
C LYS A 181 -5.79 9.10 15.34
N CYS A 182 -5.39 9.10 14.06
CA CYS A 182 -4.82 7.93 13.37
C CYS A 182 -3.52 7.48 14.06
N THR A 183 -2.63 8.42 14.38
CA THR A 183 -1.39 8.14 15.10
C THR A 183 -1.66 7.53 16.48
N ALA A 184 -2.61 8.10 17.23
CA ALA A 184 -3.01 7.57 18.53
C ALA A 184 -3.59 6.15 18.43
N LEU A 185 -4.42 5.89 17.40
CA LEU A 185 -4.97 4.56 17.15
C LEU A 185 -3.87 3.55 16.82
N GLY A 186 -2.92 3.89 15.95
CA GLY A 186 -1.82 3.00 15.60
C GLY A 186 -1.01 2.57 16.83
N LYS A 187 -0.68 3.51 17.70
CA LYS A 187 -0.02 3.22 18.98
C LYS A 187 -0.85 2.27 19.86
N LYS A 188 -2.17 2.48 19.94
CA LYS A 188 -3.08 1.63 20.69
C LYS A 188 -3.14 0.19 20.15
N LEU A 189 -3.09 0.04 18.82
CA LEU A 189 -3.16 -1.26 18.14
C LEU A 189 -1.80 -1.97 18.06
N GLY A 190 -0.70 -1.32 18.44
CA GLY A 190 0.65 -1.86 18.33
C GLY A 190 1.12 -2.02 16.88
N VAL A 191 0.62 -1.17 15.97
CA VAL A 191 1.05 -1.11 14.56
C VAL A 191 1.94 0.11 14.34
N ASP A 192 2.83 0.03 13.34
CA ASP A 192 3.68 1.16 13.00
C ASP A 192 2.88 2.28 12.34
N VAL A 193 3.33 3.52 12.56
CA VAL A 193 2.70 4.71 11.99
C VAL A 193 3.74 5.59 11.30
N VAL A 194 3.51 5.89 10.04
CA VAL A 194 4.19 6.96 9.31
C VAL A 194 3.31 8.21 9.40
N ASP A 195 3.63 9.13 10.29
CA ASP A 195 2.88 10.37 10.46
C ASP A 195 3.26 11.38 9.36
N LEU A 196 2.67 11.20 8.17
CA LEU A 196 2.93 12.06 7.02
C LEU A 196 2.58 13.53 7.28
N HIS A 197 1.52 13.78 8.09
CA HIS A 197 1.12 15.14 8.42
C HIS A 197 2.24 15.90 9.15
N SER A 198 2.77 15.32 10.22
CA SER A 198 3.87 15.93 10.98
C SER A 198 5.18 15.94 10.20
N LEU A 199 5.47 14.88 9.44
CA LEU A 199 6.67 14.79 8.61
C LEU A 199 6.70 15.87 7.52
N PHE A 200 5.56 16.20 6.90
CA PHE A 200 5.49 17.30 5.93
C PHE A 200 5.82 18.61 6.62
N HIS A 201 5.11 18.95 7.70
CA HIS A 201 5.34 20.20 8.42
C HIS A 201 6.75 20.35 9.03
N SER A 202 7.50 19.25 9.15
CA SER A 202 8.91 19.31 9.56
C SER A 202 9.87 19.76 8.45
N GLN A 203 9.39 19.85 7.20
CA GLN A 203 10.20 20.23 6.06
C GLN A 203 9.96 21.70 5.68
N LEU A 204 11.03 22.40 5.31
CA LEU A 204 10.91 23.72 4.71
C LEU A 204 10.19 23.60 3.36
N SER A 205 9.27 24.52 3.09
CA SER A 205 8.51 24.57 1.83
C SER A 205 7.80 23.23 1.51
N TRP A 206 7.23 22.60 2.52
CA TRP A 206 6.54 21.32 2.39
C TRP A 206 5.39 21.36 1.36
N GLU A 207 4.85 22.53 1.07
CA GLU A 207 3.81 22.72 0.04
C GLU A 207 4.27 22.25 -1.34
N THR A 208 5.58 22.23 -1.61
CA THR A 208 6.14 21.69 -2.86
C THR A 208 5.91 20.19 -3.00
N PHE A 209 5.57 19.50 -1.91
CA PHE A 209 5.20 18.09 -1.95
C PHE A 209 3.80 17.83 -2.52
N LEU A 210 3.05 18.91 -2.81
CA LEU A 210 1.69 18.82 -3.33
C LEU A 210 1.64 19.43 -4.75
N CYS A 211 0.80 18.86 -5.63
CA CYS A 211 0.60 19.39 -6.98
C CYS A 211 -0.66 20.27 -7.10
N ASP A 212 -1.69 19.99 -6.28
CA ASP A 212 -2.98 20.69 -6.29
C ASP A 212 -3.43 21.11 -4.88
N GLY A 213 -2.57 20.94 -3.89
CA GLY A 213 -2.85 21.21 -2.49
C GLY A 213 -3.34 20.00 -1.69
N LEU A 214 -3.57 18.85 -2.37
CA LEU A 214 -3.98 17.57 -1.78
C LEU A 214 -3.13 16.40 -2.28
N HIS A 215 -3.02 16.23 -3.60
CA HIS A 215 -2.29 15.13 -4.20
C HIS A 215 -0.80 15.41 -4.26
N LEU A 216 -0.01 14.33 -4.21
CA LEU A 216 1.44 14.41 -4.15
C LEU A 216 2.04 14.87 -5.48
N SER A 217 2.98 15.81 -5.40
CA SER A 217 3.91 16.14 -6.48
C SER A 217 4.94 15.01 -6.65
N LYS A 218 5.86 15.16 -7.60
CA LYS A 218 6.99 14.24 -7.77
C LYS A 218 7.88 14.23 -6.52
N GLU A 219 8.14 15.38 -5.93
CA GLU A 219 8.93 15.58 -4.71
C GLU A 219 8.23 14.94 -3.51
N GLY A 220 6.91 15.14 -3.38
CA GLY A 220 6.11 14.52 -2.33
C GLY A 220 6.06 13.00 -2.44
N ASN A 221 5.91 12.47 -3.65
CA ASN A 221 5.97 11.02 -3.89
C ASN A 221 7.35 10.45 -3.51
N HIS A 222 8.44 11.13 -3.90
CA HIS A 222 9.78 10.73 -3.51
C HIS A 222 9.93 10.70 -1.98
N PHE A 223 9.50 11.77 -1.30
CA PHE A 223 9.57 11.87 0.15
C PHE A 223 8.79 10.76 0.86
N VAL A 224 7.53 10.52 0.47
CA VAL A 224 6.69 9.47 1.04
C VAL A 224 7.32 8.09 0.85
N GLY A 225 7.85 7.80 -0.35
CA GLY A 225 8.54 6.54 -0.64
C GLY A 225 9.73 6.30 0.29
N GLU A 226 10.57 7.32 0.52
CA GLU A 226 11.70 7.23 1.44
C GLU A 226 11.28 6.96 2.89
N GLN A 227 10.21 7.66 3.38
CA GLN A 227 9.74 7.42 4.73
C GLN A 227 9.17 6.01 4.90
N LEU A 228 8.47 5.51 3.88
CA LEU A 228 7.89 4.17 3.93
C LEU A 228 8.97 3.07 3.84
N ILE A 229 9.97 3.23 2.99
CA ILE A 229 11.10 2.29 2.89
C ILE A 229 11.81 2.14 4.25
N LYS A 230 12.06 3.24 4.97
CA LYS A 230 12.68 3.19 6.32
C LYS A 230 11.89 2.31 7.31
N VAL A 231 10.56 2.26 7.18
CA VAL A 231 9.72 1.43 8.06
C VAL A 231 9.60 0.00 7.56
N LEU A 232 9.56 -0.20 6.23
CA LEU A 232 9.41 -1.54 5.64
C LEU A 232 10.73 -2.32 5.61
N GLU A 233 11.88 -1.66 5.44
CA GLU A 233 13.17 -2.32 5.33
C GLU A 233 13.47 -3.27 6.51
N PRO A 234 13.40 -2.84 7.79
CA PRO A 234 13.66 -3.75 8.92
C PRO A 234 12.67 -4.92 9.00
N LYS A 235 11.43 -4.73 8.50
CA LYS A 235 10.40 -5.77 8.47
C LYS A 235 10.65 -6.83 7.41
N LEU A 236 11.23 -6.43 6.28
CA LEU A 236 11.42 -7.25 5.08
C LEU A 236 12.87 -7.63 4.83
N SER A 237 13.82 -7.21 5.69
CA SER A 237 15.24 -7.51 5.57
C SER A 237 15.55 -9.00 5.56
N HIS A 238 14.72 -9.80 6.24
CA HIS A 238 14.85 -11.25 6.34
C HIS A 238 14.45 -11.99 5.05
N LEU A 239 13.75 -11.33 4.13
CA LEU A 239 13.35 -11.94 2.87
C LEU A 239 14.58 -12.14 1.98
N PRO A 240 14.83 -13.37 1.49
CA PRO A 240 15.90 -13.62 0.53
C PRO A 240 15.58 -12.99 -0.83
N LEU A 241 16.61 -12.83 -1.65
CA LEU A 241 16.39 -12.59 -3.08
C LEU A 241 15.80 -13.85 -3.71
N VAL A 242 14.74 -13.69 -4.47
CA VAL A 242 14.16 -14.78 -5.25
C VAL A 242 15.07 -15.05 -6.45
N PHE A 243 15.58 -16.25 -6.53
CA PHE A 243 16.65 -16.70 -7.45
C PHE A 243 18.01 -16.02 -7.20
N PRO A 244 19.12 -16.69 -7.51
CA PRO A 244 20.46 -16.14 -7.37
C PRO A 244 20.74 -14.97 -8.33
N ASP A 245 21.75 -14.17 -8.04
CA ASP A 245 22.30 -13.23 -9.03
C ASP A 245 22.85 -14.01 -10.22
N TRP A 246 22.81 -13.44 -11.43
CA TRP A 246 23.27 -14.09 -12.63
C TRP A 246 24.74 -14.52 -12.54
N LYS A 247 25.55 -13.85 -11.73
CA LYS A 247 26.97 -14.17 -11.48
C LYS A 247 27.15 -15.46 -10.68
N ASP A 248 26.13 -15.82 -9.90
CA ASP A 248 26.13 -17.01 -9.03
C ASP A 248 25.49 -18.22 -9.72
N VAL A 249 24.97 -18.03 -10.94
CA VAL A 249 24.40 -19.12 -11.74
C VAL A 249 25.50 -19.90 -12.45
N ASP A 250 25.51 -21.23 -12.30
CA ASP A 250 26.38 -22.11 -13.10
C ASP A 250 25.96 -22.04 -14.58
N THR A 251 26.72 -21.28 -15.37
CA THR A 251 26.40 -21.05 -16.78
C THR A 251 26.54 -22.31 -17.67
N LYS A 252 27.20 -23.35 -17.19
CA LYS A 252 27.36 -24.63 -17.90
C LYS A 252 26.22 -25.60 -17.58
N ASN A 253 25.70 -25.54 -16.33
CA ASN A 253 24.63 -26.39 -15.85
C ASN A 253 23.66 -25.54 -15.00
N PRO A 254 22.88 -24.62 -15.64
CA PRO A 254 22.08 -23.65 -14.90
C PRO A 254 21.01 -24.31 -14.00
N GLU A 255 20.54 -25.50 -14.33
CA GLU A 255 19.64 -26.30 -13.50
C GLU A 255 20.19 -26.59 -12.10
N ASN A 256 21.51 -26.68 -11.92
CA ASN A 256 22.12 -26.89 -10.61
C ASN A 256 21.95 -25.68 -9.67
N SER A 257 21.84 -24.48 -10.25
CA SER A 257 21.68 -23.22 -9.50
C SER A 257 20.23 -22.74 -9.41
N LEU A 258 19.34 -23.22 -10.29
CA LEU A 258 17.99 -22.65 -10.46
C LEU A 258 16.86 -23.64 -10.12
N SER A 259 17.19 -24.90 -9.79
CA SER A 259 16.20 -25.95 -9.52
C SER A 259 15.75 -26.03 -8.05
N GLU A 260 16.48 -25.40 -7.13
CA GLU A 260 16.15 -25.39 -5.70
C GLU A 260 15.44 -24.09 -5.32
N LEU A 261 14.10 -24.15 -5.28
CA LEU A 261 13.23 -23.15 -4.67
C LEU A 261 12.10 -23.82 -3.91
#